data_084c1f7d558fa8ebb5a6b0cdd4655281
#
_entry.id   084c1f7d558fa8ebb5a6b0cdd4655281
#
_cell.length_a   1.000
_cell.length_b   1.000
_cell.length_c   1.000
_cell.angle_alpha   90.00
_cell.angle_beta   90.00
_cell.angle_gamma   90.00
#
_symmetry.space_group_name_H-M   'P 1'
#
loop_
_entity.id
_entity.type
_entity.pdbx_description
1 polymer ?
#
loop_
_entity_poly.entity_id
_entity_poly.type
_entity_poly.pdbx_seq_one_letter_code
_entity_poly.pdbx_strand_id
1 'polypeptide(L)'
;MQQSSVEFTEYQSNELGNEPENDLWNLRDLNATRICISLVCSIIIVSEHCPVHMPILRSLLIALSRNSSLRRFAESSTLGGRMSSRFVAGTSVEEVLKAAASVNRQGISTSLDSLGENVHSPQEAQQAAGVYHRLLDAIQQRQLDANVSVKLTQMGMDLDPELAYAMAASLVEHAVAANTFVRIDMEGSDYTQATIDMVSKLNALNANRGHVGVVIQAYLYRSKADIDRLLAEGIRIRLCKGAYQEPASLAFPEKADVDRNFVRLMQTLLPSGIYHGIATHDEKMIEATRRFVKERGIAPDQFEFQMLYGVRRDLQKTLVADGYRVRVYIPFGTEWYPYFMRRLAERPANRIFIARNFFRQ
;
A
#
# COMPACT_ATOMS: atom_id res chain seq x y z
N MET A 1 -34.62 36.37 -50.79
CA MET A 1 -33.62 36.92 -51.72
C MET A 1 -32.27 36.45 -51.29
N GLN A 2 -31.74 35.76 -52.10
CA GLN A 2 -30.45 35.32 -52.65
C GLN A 2 -29.76 34.20 -51.84
N GLN A 3 -29.85 33.07 -52.51
CA GLN A 3 -28.91 31.93 -52.53
C GLN A 3 -27.51 32.35 -52.98
N SER A 4 -26.49 31.72 -52.45
CA SER A 4 -25.30 31.39 -53.27
C SER A 4 -24.68 30.09 -52.73
N SER A 5 -24.78 29.12 -53.56
CA SER A 5 -24.08 27.82 -53.59
C SER A 5 -22.63 28.04 -54.02
N VAL A 6 -21.67 27.30 -53.42
CA VAL A 6 -20.37 27.01 -54.02
C VAL A 6 -19.98 25.58 -53.65
N GLU A 7 -20.04 24.77 -54.60
CA GLU A 7 -19.25 23.76 -55.29
C GLU A 7 -18.27 22.88 -54.48
N PHE A 8 -18.54 21.59 -54.68
CA PHE A 8 -17.68 20.42 -54.47
C PHE A 8 -16.48 20.47 -55.43
N THR A 9 -15.30 20.18 -54.94
CA THR A 9 -14.21 19.67 -55.77
C THR A 9 -13.64 18.40 -55.13
N GLU A 10 -13.86 17.28 -55.81
CA GLU A 10 -13.18 16.01 -55.64
C GLU A 10 -11.68 16.18 -55.87
N TYR A 11 -10.87 15.54 -55.01
CA TYR A 11 -9.49 15.23 -55.32
C TYR A 11 -9.24 13.73 -55.07
N GLN A 12 -8.95 13.07 -56.18
CA GLN A 12 -8.68 11.62 -56.25
C GLN A 12 -7.35 11.24 -55.58
N SER A 13 -7.39 10.10 -55.00
CA SER A 13 -6.40 9.06 -54.73
C SER A 13 -4.96 9.24 -55.21
N ASN A 14 -4.03 9.00 -54.31
CA ASN A 14 -2.81 8.28 -54.64
C ASN A 14 -2.47 7.30 -53.48
N GLU A 15 -2.64 6.03 -53.77
CA GLU A 15 -2.06 4.92 -53.03
C GLU A 15 -0.53 4.97 -53.17
N LEU A 16 0.18 4.99 -52.02
CA LEU A 16 1.53 4.47 -51.96
C LEU A 16 1.70 3.83 -50.57
N GLY A 17 2.09 2.56 -50.61
CA GLY A 17 2.17 1.62 -49.53
C GLY A 17 2.97 2.09 -48.31
N ASN A 18 2.45 1.78 -47.15
CA ASN A 18 3.22 1.71 -45.94
C ASN A 18 3.30 0.22 -45.52
N GLU A 19 4.51 -0.29 -45.65
CA GLU A 19 4.90 -1.60 -45.13
C GLU A 19 4.78 -1.67 -43.59
N PRO A 20 4.51 -2.85 -43.02
CA PRO A 20 4.38 -3.01 -41.59
C PRO A 20 5.76 -3.18 -40.94
N GLU A 21 6.41 -2.11 -40.58
CA GLU A 21 7.69 -2.15 -39.81
C GLU A 21 7.51 -2.29 -38.30
N ASN A 22 6.28 -2.37 -37.80
CA ASN A 22 6.00 -2.34 -36.35
C ASN A 22 5.87 -3.72 -35.65
N ASP A 23 5.87 -4.83 -36.38
CA ASP A 23 5.60 -6.14 -35.75
C ASP A 23 6.85 -6.89 -35.26
N LEU A 24 8.05 -6.52 -35.74
CA LEU A 24 9.28 -7.22 -35.34
C LEU A 24 9.80 -6.81 -33.95
N TRP A 25 9.48 -5.61 -33.47
CA TRP A 25 9.84 -5.14 -32.14
C TRP A 25 8.97 -5.79 -31.07
N ASN A 26 7.70 -6.01 -31.34
CA ASN A 26 6.77 -6.66 -30.42
C ASN A 26 7.12 -8.14 -30.13
N LEU A 27 7.62 -8.89 -31.09
CA LEU A 27 7.97 -10.30 -30.92
C LEU A 27 9.28 -10.53 -30.16
N ARG A 28 10.27 -9.65 -30.28
CA ARG A 28 11.52 -9.73 -29.52
C ARG A 28 11.30 -9.37 -28.03
N ASP A 29 10.49 -8.37 -27.74
CA ASP A 29 10.15 -7.98 -26.37
C ASP A 29 9.25 -9.03 -25.68
N LEU A 30 8.32 -9.64 -26.40
CA LEU A 30 7.48 -10.73 -25.89
C LEU A 30 8.29 -11.98 -25.53
N ASN A 31 9.28 -12.34 -26.36
CA ASN A 31 10.13 -13.51 -26.09
C ASN A 31 11.12 -13.24 -24.96
N ALA A 32 11.76 -12.07 -24.89
CA ALA A 32 12.65 -11.69 -23.82
C ALA A 32 11.89 -11.65 -22.46
N THR A 33 10.66 -11.19 -22.48
CA THR A 33 9.84 -11.08 -21.28
C THR A 33 9.26 -12.45 -20.84
N ARG A 34 8.87 -13.31 -21.78
CA ARG A 34 8.52 -14.72 -21.48
C ARG A 34 9.71 -15.47 -20.88
N ILE A 35 10.91 -15.26 -21.39
CA ILE A 35 12.15 -15.84 -20.85
C ILE A 35 12.42 -15.28 -19.45
N CYS A 36 12.28 -13.97 -19.20
CA CYS A 36 12.45 -13.39 -17.88
C CYS A 36 11.42 -13.88 -16.87
N ILE A 37 10.15 -13.97 -17.24
CA ILE A 37 9.10 -14.50 -16.36
C ILE A 37 9.32 -15.98 -16.09
N SER A 38 9.68 -16.76 -17.12
CA SER A 38 10.04 -18.18 -16.98
C SER A 38 11.27 -18.37 -16.10
N LEU A 39 12.30 -17.51 -16.24
CA LEU A 39 13.49 -17.50 -15.39
C LEU A 39 13.13 -17.13 -13.93
N VAL A 40 12.31 -16.13 -13.70
CA VAL A 40 11.82 -15.75 -12.36
C VAL A 40 11.03 -16.89 -11.74
N CYS A 41 10.12 -17.51 -12.50
CA CYS A 41 9.37 -18.69 -12.03
C CYS A 41 10.27 -19.89 -11.76
N SER A 42 11.26 -20.17 -12.63
CA SER A 42 12.22 -21.26 -12.45
C SER A 42 13.13 -21.02 -11.24
N ILE A 43 13.60 -19.79 -11.02
CA ILE A 43 14.40 -19.41 -9.85
C ILE A 43 13.55 -19.54 -8.57
N ILE A 44 12.26 -19.20 -8.62
CA ILE A 44 11.33 -19.37 -7.50
C ILE A 44 11.18 -20.85 -7.13
N ILE A 45 11.06 -21.74 -8.11
CA ILE A 45 10.88 -23.19 -7.90
C ILE A 45 12.17 -23.82 -7.37
N VAL A 46 13.32 -23.48 -7.93
CA VAL A 46 14.63 -24.03 -7.51
C VAL A 46 15.01 -23.60 -6.09
N SER A 47 14.54 -22.44 -5.62
CA SER A 47 14.84 -21.93 -4.26
C SER A 47 14.09 -22.66 -3.14
N GLU A 48 13.15 -23.54 -3.42
CA GLU A 48 12.42 -24.31 -2.40
C GLU A 48 13.33 -25.30 -1.62
N HIS A 49 14.46 -25.70 -2.20
CA HIS A 49 15.33 -26.75 -1.64
C HIS A 49 16.64 -26.24 -1.05
N CYS A 50 16.88 -24.90 -1.00
CA CYS A 50 18.12 -24.35 -0.48
C CYS A 50 17.94 -23.07 0.34
N PRO A 51 18.09 -23.11 1.68
CA PRO A 51 17.85 -21.96 2.57
C PRO A 51 18.86 -20.81 2.41
N VAL A 52 20.00 -21.07 1.76
CA VAL A 52 21.09 -20.10 1.60
C VAL A 52 20.78 -18.96 0.59
N HIS A 53 19.77 -19.11 -0.27
CA HIS A 53 19.50 -18.19 -1.38
C HIS A 53 18.40 -17.13 -1.08
N MET A 54 17.86 -17.07 0.13
CA MET A 54 16.76 -16.16 0.49
C MET A 54 17.08 -14.66 0.37
N PRO A 55 18.24 -14.14 0.81
CA PRO A 55 18.57 -12.72 0.67
C PRO A 55 18.77 -12.31 -0.79
N ILE A 56 19.45 -13.16 -1.58
CA ILE A 56 19.76 -12.90 -3.00
C ILE A 56 18.49 -12.80 -3.81
N LEU A 57 17.54 -13.71 -3.62
CA LEU A 57 16.29 -13.70 -4.35
C LEU A 57 15.39 -12.49 -3.98
N ARG A 58 15.40 -12.09 -2.69
CA ARG A 58 14.72 -10.87 -2.25
C ARG A 58 15.30 -9.65 -2.95
N SER A 59 16.65 -9.51 -2.97
CA SER A 59 17.33 -8.40 -3.64
C SER A 59 17.06 -8.38 -5.15
N LEU A 60 17.03 -9.55 -5.80
CA LEU A 60 16.68 -9.68 -7.22
C LEU A 60 15.24 -9.22 -7.49
N LEU A 61 14.26 -9.66 -6.70
CA LEU A 61 12.87 -9.25 -6.87
C LEU A 61 12.68 -7.75 -6.65
N ILE A 62 13.40 -7.16 -5.69
CA ILE A 62 13.40 -5.72 -5.45
C ILE A 62 14.06 -4.98 -6.63
N ALA A 63 15.19 -5.48 -7.17
CA ALA A 63 15.82 -4.90 -8.35
C ALA A 63 14.90 -4.96 -9.58
N LEU A 64 14.24 -6.10 -9.80
CA LEU A 64 13.26 -6.26 -10.88
C LEU A 64 12.04 -5.35 -10.71
N SER A 65 11.65 -5.00 -9.48
CA SER A 65 10.54 -4.08 -9.23
C SER A 65 10.80 -2.66 -9.76
N ARG A 66 12.08 -2.29 -9.96
CA ARG A 66 12.52 -0.99 -10.49
C ARG A 66 12.68 -0.98 -12.00
N ASN A 67 12.54 -2.13 -12.68
CA ASN A 67 12.71 -2.23 -14.12
C ASN A 67 11.46 -1.73 -14.84
N SER A 68 11.59 -0.59 -15.54
CA SER A 68 10.48 0.11 -16.21
C SER A 68 9.87 -0.68 -17.39
N SER A 69 10.67 -1.49 -18.09
CA SER A 69 10.18 -2.30 -19.20
C SER A 69 9.35 -3.49 -18.72
N LEU A 70 9.83 -4.19 -17.68
CA LEU A 70 9.07 -5.27 -17.03
C LEU A 70 7.79 -4.74 -16.39
N ARG A 71 7.85 -3.56 -15.77
CA ARG A 71 6.70 -2.88 -15.20
C ARG A 71 5.63 -2.61 -16.26
N ARG A 72 5.97 -1.93 -17.36
CA ARG A 72 5.04 -1.62 -18.45
C ARG A 72 4.40 -2.88 -19.03
N PHE A 73 5.19 -3.92 -19.27
CA PHE A 73 4.67 -5.18 -19.76
C PHE A 73 3.71 -5.85 -18.77
N ALA A 74 4.07 -5.94 -17.49
CA ALA A 74 3.22 -6.54 -16.46
C ALA A 74 1.90 -5.78 -16.31
N GLU A 75 1.96 -4.45 -16.26
CA GLU A 75 0.80 -3.58 -16.08
C GLU A 75 -0.14 -3.57 -17.30
N SER A 76 0.38 -3.77 -18.52
CA SER A 76 -0.43 -3.87 -19.74
C SER A 76 -0.98 -5.28 -20.02
N SER A 77 -0.47 -6.32 -19.35
CA SER A 77 -0.85 -7.71 -19.62
C SER A 77 -2.06 -8.16 -18.79
N THR A 78 -2.99 -8.87 -19.43
CA THR A 78 -4.13 -9.49 -18.72
C THR A 78 -3.68 -10.53 -17.69
N LEU A 79 -2.54 -11.19 -17.92
CA LEU A 79 -1.95 -12.15 -17.01
C LEU A 79 -1.42 -11.43 -15.74
N GLY A 80 -0.72 -10.30 -15.90
CA GLY A 80 -0.27 -9.48 -14.77
C GLY A 80 -1.43 -9.02 -13.89
N GLY A 81 -2.53 -8.53 -14.50
CA GLY A 81 -3.74 -8.16 -13.78
C GLY A 81 -4.36 -9.31 -12.97
N ARG A 82 -4.41 -10.52 -13.51
CA ARG A 82 -4.87 -11.72 -12.79
C ARG A 82 -3.95 -12.12 -11.64
N MET A 83 -2.63 -11.99 -11.82
CA MET A 83 -1.66 -12.30 -10.77
C MET A 83 -1.71 -11.29 -9.62
N SER A 84 -1.90 -10.02 -9.91
CA SER A 84 -1.99 -8.95 -8.91
C SER A 84 -3.31 -8.96 -8.14
N SER A 85 -4.41 -9.44 -8.73
CA SER A 85 -5.78 -9.38 -8.17
C SER A 85 -5.94 -10.01 -6.77
N ARG A 86 -5.00 -10.88 -6.38
CA ARG A 86 -4.97 -11.41 -5.00
C ARG A 86 -4.60 -10.35 -3.97
N PHE A 87 -3.69 -9.42 -4.32
CA PHE A 87 -3.09 -8.46 -3.39
C PHE A 87 -3.49 -7.02 -3.66
N VAL A 88 -4.07 -6.75 -4.82
CA VAL A 88 -4.50 -5.43 -5.30
C VAL A 88 -5.95 -5.53 -5.76
N ALA A 89 -6.78 -4.62 -5.30
CA ALA A 89 -8.23 -4.65 -5.53
C ALA A 89 -8.64 -3.94 -6.83
N GLY A 90 -7.91 -4.23 -7.93
CA GLY A 90 -8.17 -3.62 -9.22
C GLY A 90 -7.46 -2.28 -9.42
N THR A 91 -7.85 -1.56 -10.46
CA THR A 91 -7.20 -0.32 -10.89
C THR A 91 -8.06 0.93 -10.70
N SER A 92 -9.34 0.76 -10.39
CA SER A 92 -10.31 1.83 -10.28
C SER A 92 -10.86 2.01 -8.86
N VAL A 93 -11.36 3.22 -8.57
CA VAL A 93 -12.06 3.53 -7.31
C VAL A 93 -13.25 2.60 -7.09
N GLU A 94 -14.01 2.30 -8.14
CA GLU A 94 -15.19 1.42 -8.02
C GLU A 94 -14.82 -0.02 -7.63
N GLU A 95 -13.72 -0.54 -8.16
CA GLU A 95 -13.25 -1.90 -7.82
C GLU A 95 -12.80 -1.99 -6.35
N VAL A 96 -12.05 -1.01 -5.85
CA VAL A 96 -11.62 -1.02 -4.45
C VAL A 96 -12.81 -0.83 -3.49
N LEU A 97 -13.81 -0.03 -3.84
CA LEU A 97 -15.03 0.13 -3.03
C LEU A 97 -15.84 -1.17 -2.97
N LYS A 98 -15.95 -1.91 -4.08
CA LYS A 98 -16.57 -3.25 -4.08
C LYS A 98 -15.79 -4.24 -3.21
N ALA A 99 -14.46 -4.20 -3.27
CA ALA A 99 -13.61 -5.03 -2.41
C ALA A 99 -13.79 -4.67 -0.94
N ALA A 100 -13.79 -3.38 -0.60
CA ALA A 100 -14.03 -2.88 0.76
C ALA A 100 -15.40 -3.35 1.30
N ALA A 101 -16.47 -3.17 0.53
CA ALA A 101 -17.79 -3.65 0.91
C ALA A 101 -17.83 -5.17 1.13
N SER A 102 -17.11 -5.94 0.31
CA SER A 102 -17.00 -7.40 0.49
C SER A 102 -16.26 -7.81 1.76
N VAL A 103 -15.24 -7.04 2.14
CA VAL A 103 -14.48 -7.24 3.39
C VAL A 103 -15.31 -6.82 4.60
N ASN A 104 -16.02 -5.68 4.52
CA ASN A 104 -16.90 -5.21 5.60
C ASN A 104 -18.02 -6.21 5.93
N ARG A 105 -18.59 -6.91 4.94
CA ARG A 105 -19.57 -7.98 5.18
C ARG A 105 -19.04 -9.15 6.02
N GLN A 106 -17.72 -9.26 6.19
CA GLN A 106 -17.06 -10.25 7.06
C GLN A 106 -16.75 -9.70 8.45
N GLY A 107 -17.27 -8.52 8.82
CA GLY A 107 -16.96 -7.86 10.09
C GLY A 107 -15.54 -7.28 10.17
N ILE A 108 -14.93 -7.00 9.04
CA ILE A 108 -13.56 -6.51 8.93
C ILE A 108 -13.57 -5.09 8.37
N SER A 109 -12.96 -4.15 9.08
CA SER A 109 -12.74 -2.77 8.62
C SER A 109 -11.71 -2.70 7.49
N THR A 110 -11.68 -1.61 6.73
CA THR A 110 -10.73 -1.45 5.63
C THR A 110 -9.96 -0.14 5.69
N SER A 111 -8.76 -0.13 5.08
CA SER A 111 -7.96 1.07 4.83
C SER A 111 -7.60 1.08 3.35
N LEU A 112 -8.02 2.12 2.61
CA LEU A 112 -7.88 2.19 1.16
C LEU A 112 -6.65 3.01 0.79
N ASP A 113 -5.79 2.45 -0.07
CA ASP A 113 -4.55 3.09 -0.55
C ASP A 113 -4.52 3.13 -2.08
N SER A 114 -4.45 4.32 -2.65
CA SER A 114 -4.19 4.50 -4.08
C SER A 114 -2.70 4.37 -4.35
N LEU A 115 -2.32 3.32 -5.07
CA LEU A 115 -0.93 3.04 -5.40
C LEU A 115 -0.35 4.14 -6.29
N GLY A 116 0.82 4.63 -5.92
CA GLY A 116 1.59 5.68 -6.54
C GLY A 116 2.54 6.29 -5.51
N GLU A 117 3.71 6.69 -5.93
CA GLU A 117 4.75 7.30 -5.08
C GLU A 117 5.50 8.33 -5.93
N ASN A 118 6.12 9.35 -5.28
CA ASN A 118 7.05 10.29 -5.91
C ASN A 118 6.47 11.00 -7.14
N VAL A 119 5.44 11.80 -6.93
CA VAL A 119 4.88 12.66 -7.99
C VAL A 119 5.90 13.70 -8.45
N HIS A 120 5.82 14.07 -9.74
CA HIS A 120 6.80 14.95 -10.39
C HIS A 120 6.26 16.35 -10.68
N SER A 121 5.01 16.62 -10.35
CA SER A 121 4.40 17.94 -10.55
C SER A 121 3.30 18.21 -9.51
N PRO A 122 3.01 19.49 -9.21
CA PRO A 122 1.88 19.86 -8.36
C PRO A 122 0.53 19.34 -8.90
N GLN A 123 0.38 19.24 -10.19
CA GLN A 123 -0.82 18.73 -10.85
C GLN A 123 -1.03 17.24 -10.55
N GLU A 124 0.05 16.44 -10.55
CA GLU A 124 -0.01 15.02 -10.18
C GLU A 124 -0.37 14.87 -8.69
N ALA A 125 0.18 15.69 -7.78
CA ALA A 125 -0.18 15.69 -6.38
C ALA A 125 -1.67 16.03 -6.16
N GLN A 126 -2.19 17.03 -6.88
CA GLN A 126 -3.62 17.39 -6.86
C GLN A 126 -4.51 16.26 -7.40
N GLN A 127 -4.10 15.59 -8.47
CA GLN A 127 -4.83 14.45 -9.02
C GLN A 127 -4.87 13.29 -8.02
N ALA A 128 -3.74 12.99 -7.36
CA ALA A 128 -3.67 11.98 -6.32
C ALA A 128 -4.59 12.32 -5.13
N ALA A 129 -4.53 13.54 -4.61
CA ALA A 129 -5.44 14.01 -3.56
C ALA A 129 -6.92 13.91 -4.00
N GLY A 130 -7.22 14.25 -5.26
CA GLY A 130 -8.55 14.11 -5.84
C GLY A 130 -9.09 12.67 -5.85
N VAL A 131 -8.20 11.66 -5.99
CA VAL A 131 -8.61 10.25 -5.84
C VAL A 131 -9.08 9.97 -4.41
N TYR A 132 -8.33 10.44 -3.40
CA TYR A 132 -8.68 10.23 -2.00
C TYR A 132 -9.93 11.00 -1.59
N HIS A 133 -10.18 12.21 -2.13
CA HIS A 133 -11.43 12.92 -1.92
C HIS A 133 -12.63 12.10 -2.42
N ARG A 134 -12.55 11.53 -3.64
CA ARG A 134 -13.60 10.64 -4.15
C ARG A 134 -13.80 9.37 -3.30
N LEU A 135 -12.71 8.82 -2.73
CA LEU A 135 -12.82 7.71 -1.79
C LEU A 135 -13.55 8.10 -0.51
N LEU A 136 -13.23 9.26 0.08
CA LEU A 136 -13.89 9.76 1.29
C LEU A 136 -15.39 10.01 1.06
N ASP A 137 -15.77 10.63 -0.05
CA ASP A 137 -17.17 10.80 -0.47
C ASP A 137 -17.89 9.44 -0.56
N ALA A 138 -17.28 8.47 -1.25
CA ALA A 138 -17.89 7.16 -1.44
C ALA A 138 -17.96 6.34 -0.16
N ILE A 139 -16.97 6.45 0.74
CA ILE A 139 -16.99 5.83 2.07
C ILE A 139 -18.21 6.33 2.84
N GLN A 140 -18.43 7.64 2.88
CA GLN A 140 -19.57 8.25 3.56
C GLN A 140 -20.90 7.85 2.91
N GLN A 141 -21.03 8.01 1.59
CA GLN A 141 -22.27 7.72 0.85
C GLN A 141 -22.69 6.25 0.96
N ARG A 142 -21.72 5.31 0.93
CA ARG A 142 -21.98 3.87 1.00
C ARG A 142 -21.93 3.31 2.42
N GLN A 143 -21.69 4.16 3.42
CA GLN A 143 -21.56 3.79 4.84
C GLN A 143 -20.56 2.65 5.06
N LEU A 144 -19.41 2.71 4.40
CA LEU A 144 -18.37 1.71 4.53
C LEU A 144 -17.56 1.91 5.83
N ASP A 145 -17.30 0.81 6.55
CA ASP A 145 -16.29 0.83 7.62
C ASP A 145 -14.89 0.85 7.00
N ALA A 146 -14.51 2.03 6.56
CA ALA A 146 -13.28 2.27 5.82
C ALA A 146 -12.64 3.60 6.20
N ASN A 147 -11.32 3.67 6.04
CA ASN A 147 -10.55 4.90 6.06
C ASN A 147 -9.57 4.91 4.87
N VAL A 148 -8.83 6.00 4.72
CA VAL A 148 -7.80 6.10 3.68
C VAL A 148 -6.41 6.10 4.29
N SER A 149 -5.44 5.58 3.54
CA SER A 149 -4.00 5.61 3.85
C SER A 149 -3.28 6.34 2.73
N VAL A 150 -2.48 7.35 3.06
CA VAL A 150 -1.85 8.24 2.08
C VAL A 150 -0.35 8.35 2.32
N LYS A 151 0.43 8.52 1.25
CA LYS A 151 1.87 8.77 1.31
C LYS A 151 2.16 10.24 1.05
N LEU A 152 3.09 10.82 1.80
CA LEU A 152 3.43 12.24 1.62
C LEU A 152 4.17 12.52 0.31
N THR A 153 4.97 11.56 -0.19
CA THR A 153 5.59 11.70 -1.51
C THR A 153 4.56 11.75 -2.64
N GLN A 154 3.42 11.07 -2.48
CA GLN A 154 2.30 11.16 -3.41
C GLN A 154 1.54 12.50 -3.29
N MET A 155 1.63 13.15 -2.13
CA MET A 155 1.06 14.49 -1.89
C MET A 155 2.02 15.63 -2.29
N GLY A 156 3.20 15.30 -2.86
CA GLY A 156 4.16 16.28 -3.35
C GLY A 156 5.28 16.64 -2.37
N MET A 157 5.57 15.80 -1.37
CA MET A 157 6.58 16.07 -0.34
C MET A 157 7.98 16.35 -0.91
N ASP A 158 8.35 15.67 -2.02
CA ASP A 158 9.63 15.86 -2.70
C ASP A 158 9.68 17.16 -3.54
N LEU A 159 8.53 17.73 -3.86
CA LEU A 159 8.42 18.97 -4.62
C LEU A 159 8.42 20.18 -3.68
N ASP A 160 7.53 20.16 -2.70
CA ASP A 160 7.34 21.21 -1.73
C ASP A 160 6.61 20.66 -0.49
N PRO A 161 7.22 20.68 0.71
CA PRO A 161 6.56 20.26 1.95
C PRO A 161 5.27 21.03 2.28
N GLU A 162 5.14 22.30 1.91
CA GLU A 162 3.91 23.07 2.12
C GLU A 162 2.79 22.64 1.15
N LEU A 163 3.12 22.25 -0.08
CA LEU A 163 2.17 21.61 -0.98
C LEU A 163 1.64 20.29 -0.38
N ALA A 164 2.56 19.42 0.10
CA ALA A 164 2.18 18.17 0.74
C ALA A 164 1.30 18.39 1.98
N TYR A 165 1.62 19.42 2.78
CA TYR A 165 0.80 19.80 3.91
C TYR A 165 -0.60 20.26 3.48
N ALA A 166 -0.70 21.12 2.47
CA ALA A 166 -1.99 21.59 1.97
C ALA A 166 -2.87 20.44 1.46
N MET A 167 -2.29 19.49 0.70
CA MET A 167 -3.00 18.30 0.21
C MET A 167 -3.45 17.41 1.39
N ALA A 168 -2.55 17.10 2.32
CA ALA A 168 -2.89 16.28 3.49
C ALA A 168 -3.93 16.95 4.39
N ALA A 169 -3.84 18.26 4.63
CA ALA A 169 -4.80 19.03 5.42
C ALA A 169 -6.20 18.97 4.81
N SER A 170 -6.33 19.18 3.50
CA SER A 170 -7.63 19.09 2.82
C SER A 170 -8.27 17.71 2.95
N LEU A 171 -7.46 16.65 2.92
CA LEU A 171 -7.95 15.27 3.13
C LEU A 171 -8.39 15.03 4.57
N VAL A 172 -7.67 15.56 5.56
CA VAL A 172 -8.05 15.44 6.97
C VAL A 172 -9.33 16.22 7.27
N GLU A 173 -9.47 17.44 6.74
CA GLU A 173 -10.71 18.23 6.85
C GLU A 173 -11.90 17.48 6.25
N HIS A 174 -11.71 16.88 5.08
CA HIS A 174 -12.77 16.06 4.47
C HIS A 174 -13.09 14.83 5.33
N ALA A 175 -12.10 14.15 5.89
CA ALA A 175 -12.30 13.01 6.78
C ALA A 175 -13.04 13.39 8.07
N VAL A 176 -12.80 14.58 8.61
CA VAL A 176 -13.58 15.15 9.73
C VAL A 176 -15.06 15.29 9.35
N ALA A 177 -15.33 15.91 8.20
CA ALA A 177 -16.69 16.10 7.71
C ALA A 177 -17.41 14.77 7.42
N ALA A 178 -16.68 13.76 6.92
CA ALA A 178 -17.18 12.42 6.63
C ALA A 178 -17.18 11.49 7.86
N ASN A 179 -16.79 11.97 9.04
CA ASN A 179 -16.62 11.18 10.27
C ASN A 179 -15.76 9.92 10.07
N THR A 180 -14.68 10.06 9.33
CA THR A 180 -13.73 8.97 9.09
C THR A 180 -12.30 9.41 9.43
N PHE A 181 -11.27 8.76 8.89
CA PHE A 181 -9.90 8.87 9.35
C PHE A 181 -8.90 8.85 8.18
N VAL A 182 -7.84 9.64 8.28
CA VAL A 182 -6.68 9.60 7.37
C VAL A 182 -5.47 9.02 8.10
N ARG A 183 -4.90 7.98 7.55
CA ARG A 183 -3.62 7.43 7.98
C ARG A 183 -2.51 7.97 7.08
N ILE A 184 -1.54 8.66 7.65
CA ILE A 184 -0.31 9.00 6.94
C ILE A 184 0.64 7.81 7.07
N ASP A 185 0.97 7.21 5.94
CA ASP A 185 1.89 6.08 5.87
C ASP A 185 3.33 6.56 6.08
N MET A 186 4.17 5.71 6.69
CA MET A 186 5.59 5.99 6.87
C MET A 186 6.36 5.42 5.69
N GLU A 187 7.20 6.24 5.11
CA GLU A 187 8.07 5.90 4.00
C GLU A 187 9.52 5.64 4.50
N GLY A 188 10.53 5.84 3.70
CA GLY A 188 11.92 5.64 4.09
C GLY A 188 12.35 6.54 5.25
N SER A 189 13.49 6.23 5.86
CA SER A 189 14.00 6.94 7.03
C SER A 189 14.22 8.44 6.79
N ASP A 190 14.52 8.85 5.57
CA ASP A 190 14.70 10.25 5.18
C ASP A 190 13.42 11.08 5.38
N TYR A 191 12.25 10.45 5.28
CA TYR A 191 10.94 11.10 5.46
C TYR A 191 10.42 11.03 6.90
N THR A 192 11.04 10.22 7.78
CA THR A 192 10.47 9.93 9.10
C THR A 192 10.20 11.19 9.93
N GLN A 193 11.19 12.07 10.04
CA GLN A 193 11.03 13.29 10.84
C GLN A 193 9.94 14.21 10.26
N ALA A 194 10.01 14.47 8.97
CA ALA A 194 9.05 15.35 8.30
C ALA A 194 7.61 14.80 8.37
N THR A 195 7.44 13.48 8.26
CA THR A 195 6.13 12.83 8.41
C THR A 195 5.56 13.00 9.82
N ILE A 196 6.38 12.80 10.86
CA ILE A 196 5.96 12.98 12.26
C ILE A 196 5.57 14.43 12.52
N ASP A 197 6.41 15.39 12.09
CA ASP A 197 6.16 16.82 12.29
C ASP A 197 4.88 17.26 11.57
N MET A 198 4.66 16.77 10.36
CA MET A 198 3.44 17.06 9.59
C MET A 198 2.18 16.53 10.28
N VAL A 199 2.21 15.28 10.76
CA VAL A 199 1.07 14.71 11.48
C VAL A 199 0.81 15.44 12.80
N SER A 200 1.87 15.82 13.53
CA SER A 200 1.75 16.65 14.73
C SER A 200 1.08 18.00 14.41
N LYS A 201 1.52 18.70 13.33
CA LYS A 201 0.94 19.95 12.85
C LYS A 201 -0.54 19.79 12.49
N LEU A 202 -0.91 18.72 11.77
CA LEU A 202 -2.30 18.42 11.40
C LEU A 202 -3.16 18.11 12.63
N ASN A 203 -2.66 17.31 13.58
CA ASN A 203 -3.41 16.91 14.78
C ASN A 203 -3.57 18.05 15.80
N ALA A 204 -2.69 19.07 15.76
CA ALA A 204 -2.76 20.23 16.65
C ALA A 204 -4.05 21.05 16.44
N LEU A 205 -4.66 20.99 15.26
CA LEU A 205 -5.96 21.60 15.00
C LEU A 205 -7.05 20.77 15.73
N ASN A 206 -7.79 21.40 16.65
CA ASN A 206 -8.77 20.70 17.50
C ASN A 206 -9.79 19.89 16.72
N ALA A 207 -10.24 20.38 15.55
CA ALA A 207 -11.18 19.66 14.68
C ALA A 207 -10.59 18.36 14.11
N ASN A 208 -9.26 18.26 13.95
CA ASN A 208 -8.58 17.13 13.35
C ASN A 208 -8.25 16.01 14.35
N ARG A 209 -8.39 16.28 15.66
CA ARG A 209 -8.05 15.31 16.71
C ARG A 209 -8.88 14.03 16.56
N GLY A 210 -8.17 12.90 16.50
CA GLY A 210 -8.78 11.58 16.30
C GLY A 210 -9.08 11.23 14.85
N HIS A 211 -8.93 12.15 13.88
CA HIS A 211 -9.17 11.93 12.46
C HIS A 211 -7.90 11.78 11.62
N VAL A 212 -6.72 11.99 12.21
CA VAL A 212 -5.42 11.76 11.59
C VAL A 212 -4.51 10.92 12.47
N GLY A 213 -3.62 10.15 11.87
CA GLY A 213 -2.60 9.38 12.57
C GLY A 213 -1.50 8.92 11.63
N VAL A 214 -0.48 8.27 12.19
CA VAL A 214 0.76 7.95 11.52
C VAL A 214 1.14 6.48 11.65
N VAL A 215 2.01 6.00 10.78
CA VAL A 215 2.65 4.69 10.88
C VAL A 215 4.02 4.84 11.53
N ILE A 216 4.35 3.93 12.45
CA ILE A 216 5.69 3.81 13.04
C ILE A 216 6.26 2.42 12.73
N GLN A 217 7.52 2.41 12.33
CA GLN A 217 8.26 1.22 11.90
C GLN A 217 9.20 0.75 13.01
N ALA A 218 8.93 -0.41 13.60
CA ALA A 218 9.66 -0.93 14.76
C ALA A 218 11.13 -1.22 14.53
N TYR A 219 11.58 -1.32 13.26
CA TYR A 219 12.99 -1.59 12.97
C TYR A 219 13.89 -0.35 13.16
N LEU A 220 13.35 0.87 13.18
CA LEU A 220 14.15 2.08 13.43
C LEU A 220 14.50 2.24 14.92
N TYR A 221 15.73 2.61 15.23
CA TYR A 221 16.17 2.87 16.62
C TYR A 221 15.38 3.99 17.29
N ARG A 222 14.98 5.01 16.51
CA ARG A 222 14.25 6.18 17.02
C ARG A 222 12.79 5.91 17.41
N SER A 223 12.21 4.78 16.96
CA SER A 223 10.75 4.53 17.05
C SER A 223 10.18 4.64 18.45
N LYS A 224 10.98 4.36 19.51
CA LYS A 224 10.51 4.53 20.89
C LYS A 224 10.30 6.00 21.26
N ALA A 225 11.26 6.85 20.92
CA ALA A 225 11.16 8.30 21.19
C ALA A 225 10.03 8.94 20.36
N ASP A 226 9.88 8.51 19.11
CA ASP A 226 8.79 8.97 18.24
C ASP A 226 7.42 8.59 18.80
N ILE A 227 7.26 7.36 19.30
CA ILE A 227 6.02 6.90 19.94
C ILE A 227 5.72 7.72 21.20
N ASP A 228 6.70 7.97 22.07
CA ASP A 228 6.49 8.74 23.28
C ASP A 228 5.97 10.14 22.99
N ARG A 229 6.55 10.82 21.99
CA ARG A 229 6.09 12.13 21.50
C ARG A 229 4.65 12.05 21.00
N LEU A 230 4.35 11.11 20.10
CA LEU A 230 3.04 10.96 19.47
C LEU A 230 1.94 10.60 20.47
N LEU A 231 2.26 9.81 21.50
CA LEU A 231 1.33 9.49 22.59
C LEU A 231 1.01 10.73 23.43
N ALA A 232 2.01 11.57 23.73
CA ALA A 232 1.77 12.82 24.45
C ALA A 232 0.86 13.80 23.66
N GLU A 233 0.87 13.70 22.34
CA GLU A 233 0.01 14.48 21.43
C GLU A 233 -1.36 13.81 21.18
N GLY A 234 -1.63 12.61 21.72
CA GLY A 234 -2.88 11.87 21.54
C GLY A 234 -3.06 11.25 20.15
N ILE A 235 -1.97 11.05 19.41
CA ILE A 235 -2.00 10.62 18.00
C ILE A 235 -2.14 9.09 17.88
N ARG A 236 -3.05 8.65 17.03
CA ARG A 236 -3.28 7.23 16.72
C ARG A 236 -2.15 6.69 15.86
N ILE A 237 -1.56 5.55 16.27
CA ILE A 237 -0.41 4.93 15.61
C ILE A 237 -0.77 3.58 15.02
N ARG A 238 -0.28 3.33 13.78
CA ARG A 238 -0.14 1.98 13.21
C ARG A 238 1.29 1.51 13.43
N LEU A 239 1.47 0.50 14.27
CA LEU A 239 2.79 -0.10 14.48
C LEU A 239 3.01 -1.22 13.46
N CYS A 240 4.07 -1.14 12.67
CA CYS A 240 4.54 -2.22 11.80
C CYS A 240 6.03 -2.53 12.04
N LYS A 241 6.54 -3.63 11.45
CA LYS A 241 7.97 -3.97 11.59
C LYS A 241 8.89 -3.04 10.81
N GLY A 242 8.46 -2.63 9.63
CA GLY A 242 9.21 -1.87 8.64
C GLY A 242 9.35 -2.64 7.34
N ALA A 243 9.37 -1.93 6.20
CA ALA A 243 9.37 -2.52 4.87
C ALA A 243 10.56 -2.07 4.00
N TYR A 244 11.19 -0.96 4.34
CA TYR A 244 12.30 -0.39 3.58
C TYR A 244 13.63 -1.02 3.97
N GLN A 245 14.64 -0.81 3.13
CA GLN A 245 15.99 -1.29 3.37
C GLN A 245 16.82 -0.13 3.92
N GLU A 246 16.98 -0.10 5.23
CA GLU A 246 17.67 0.95 5.95
C GLU A 246 19.07 0.50 6.36
N PRO A 247 20.03 1.43 6.48
CA PRO A 247 21.38 1.10 6.95
C PRO A 247 21.36 0.70 8.43
N ALA A 248 22.32 -0.13 8.84
CA ALA A 248 22.47 -0.59 10.22
C ALA A 248 22.74 0.54 11.24
N SER A 249 23.12 1.73 10.77
CA SER A 249 23.24 2.94 11.61
C SER A 249 21.89 3.53 12.04
N LEU A 250 20.79 3.21 11.33
CA LEU A 250 19.44 3.75 11.58
C LEU A 250 18.45 2.68 12.06
N ALA A 251 18.68 1.41 11.68
CA ALA A 251 17.72 0.33 11.91
C ALA A 251 18.39 -0.93 12.44
N PHE A 252 17.63 -1.73 13.18
CA PHE A 252 18.07 -3.05 13.62
C PHE A 252 18.30 -3.96 12.42
N PRO A 253 19.54 -4.50 12.24
CA PRO A 253 19.82 -5.38 11.10
C PRO A 253 19.20 -6.77 11.27
N GLU A 254 19.08 -7.23 12.52
CA GLU A 254 18.63 -8.58 12.83
C GLU A 254 17.11 -8.63 13.07
N LYS A 255 16.45 -9.58 12.37
CA LYS A 255 15.00 -9.80 12.52
C LYS A 255 14.58 -10.01 13.97
N ALA A 256 15.40 -10.71 14.76
CA ALA A 256 15.09 -10.98 16.16
C ALA A 256 15.04 -9.71 17.00
N ASP A 257 15.90 -8.72 16.70
CA ASP A 257 15.90 -7.41 17.37
C ASP A 257 14.67 -6.59 16.99
N VAL A 258 14.32 -6.58 15.70
CA VAL A 258 13.07 -5.95 15.21
C VAL A 258 11.85 -6.57 15.90
N ASP A 259 11.79 -7.89 16.01
CA ASP A 259 10.68 -8.60 16.67
C ASP A 259 10.60 -8.25 18.16
N ARG A 260 11.74 -8.19 18.86
CA ARG A 260 11.78 -7.75 20.28
C ARG A 260 11.33 -6.31 20.44
N ASN A 261 11.83 -5.40 19.59
CA ASN A 261 11.43 -4.01 19.64
C ASN A 261 9.95 -3.81 19.30
N PHE A 262 9.41 -4.54 18.33
CA PHE A 262 7.98 -4.51 17.99
C PHE A 262 7.11 -4.86 19.23
N VAL A 263 7.44 -5.92 19.94
CA VAL A 263 6.71 -6.32 21.16
C VAL A 263 6.83 -5.23 22.24
N ARG A 264 8.02 -4.68 22.46
CA ARG A 264 8.23 -3.60 23.43
C ARG A 264 7.42 -2.34 23.09
N LEU A 265 7.40 -1.93 21.81
CA LEU A 265 6.63 -0.78 21.36
C LEU A 265 5.11 -1.02 21.45
N MET A 266 4.65 -2.21 21.11
CA MET A 266 3.26 -2.63 21.29
C MET A 266 2.83 -2.53 22.76
N GLN A 267 3.68 -3.00 23.69
CA GLN A 267 3.43 -2.91 25.14
C GLN A 267 3.42 -1.45 25.67
N THR A 268 4.07 -0.53 24.97
CA THR A 268 3.98 0.92 25.27
C THR A 268 2.68 1.52 24.73
N LEU A 269 2.26 1.13 23.53
CA LEU A 269 1.09 1.70 22.84
C LEU A 269 -0.24 1.32 23.49
N LEU A 270 -0.46 0.02 23.72
CA LEU A 270 -1.78 -0.49 24.05
C LEU A 270 -2.35 -0.01 25.40
N PRO A 271 -1.55 0.27 26.45
CA PRO A 271 -2.08 0.82 27.72
C PRO A 271 -2.40 2.31 27.66
N SER A 272 -2.09 3.02 26.57
CA SER A 272 -2.24 4.49 26.49
C SER A 272 -3.69 4.99 26.49
N GLY A 273 -4.66 4.12 26.26
CA GLY A 273 -6.07 4.50 26.06
C GLY A 273 -6.37 5.09 24.68
N ILE A 274 -5.36 5.25 23.81
CA ILE A 274 -5.53 5.70 22.43
C ILE A 274 -5.72 4.48 21.53
N TYR A 275 -6.62 4.59 20.53
CA TYR A 275 -6.91 3.50 19.61
C TYR A 275 -5.78 3.31 18.59
N HIS A 276 -5.02 2.22 18.71
CA HIS A 276 -3.88 1.91 17.85
C HIS A 276 -4.12 0.70 16.95
N GLY A 277 -3.34 0.62 15.85
CA GLY A 277 -3.32 -0.54 14.95
C GLY A 277 -2.02 -1.34 15.10
N ILE A 278 -2.13 -2.65 15.30
CA ILE A 278 -1.01 -3.59 15.35
C ILE A 278 -0.91 -4.29 13.99
N ALA A 279 -0.03 -3.78 13.12
CA ALA A 279 0.07 -4.19 11.73
C ALA A 279 1.08 -5.32 11.56
N THR A 280 0.60 -6.56 11.51
CA THR A 280 1.44 -7.74 11.37
C THR A 280 0.68 -8.95 10.82
N HIS A 281 1.41 -9.86 10.12
CA HIS A 281 0.95 -11.20 9.75
C HIS A 281 1.73 -12.29 10.50
N ASP A 282 2.63 -11.90 11.40
CA ASP A 282 3.48 -12.82 12.16
C ASP A 282 2.71 -13.32 13.38
N GLU A 283 2.44 -14.64 13.39
CA GLU A 283 1.70 -15.28 14.49
C GLU A 283 2.35 -15.07 15.86
N LYS A 284 3.69 -14.99 15.92
CA LYS A 284 4.41 -14.72 17.17
C LYS A 284 4.09 -13.33 17.72
N MET A 285 3.96 -12.35 16.85
CA MET A 285 3.60 -10.97 17.24
C MET A 285 2.13 -10.88 17.66
N ILE A 286 1.26 -11.55 16.92
CA ILE A 286 -0.17 -11.64 17.27
C ILE A 286 -0.36 -12.30 18.62
N GLU A 287 0.28 -13.44 18.85
CA GLU A 287 0.17 -14.16 20.12
C GLU A 287 0.77 -13.38 21.30
N ALA A 288 1.90 -12.69 21.09
CA ALA A 288 2.46 -11.79 22.09
C ALA A 288 1.50 -10.65 22.44
N THR A 289 0.80 -10.09 21.43
CA THR A 289 -0.22 -9.06 21.63
C THR A 289 -1.42 -9.61 22.40
N ARG A 290 -1.97 -10.76 21.99
CA ARG A 290 -3.10 -11.43 22.65
C ARG A 290 -2.81 -11.74 24.13
N ARG A 291 -1.65 -12.27 24.43
CA ARG A 291 -1.21 -12.54 25.79
C ARG A 291 -1.14 -11.24 26.60
N PHE A 292 -0.47 -10.21 26.09
CA PHE A 292 -0.30 -8.94 26.78
C PHE A 292 -1.64 -8.25 27.09
N VAL A 293 -2.56 -8.18 26.12
CA VAL A 293 -3.88 -7.54 26.35
C VAL A 293 -4.70 -8.32 27.37
N LYS A 294 -4.63 -9.66 27.36
CA LYS A 294 -5.29 -10.51 28.37
C LYS A 294 -4.72 -10.27 29.76
N GLU A 295 -3.39 -10.23 29.91
CA GLU A 295 -2.70 -9.98 31.18
C GLU A 295 -2.99 -8.58 31.75
N ARG A 296 -3.21 -7.59 30.88
CA ARG A 296 -3.47 -6.19 31.25
C ARG A 296 -4.95 -5.83 31.32
N GLY A 297 -5.84 -6.72 30.99
CA GLY A 297 -7.28 -6.46 30.97
C GLY A 297 -7.70 -5.46 29.90
N ILE A 298 -6.94 -5.33 28.79
CA ILE A 298 -7.25 -4.44 27.67
C ILE A 298 -8.30 -5.13 26.80
N ALA A 299 -9.44 -4.46 26.58
CA ALA A 299 -10.53 -5.03 25.80
C ALA A 299 -10.17 -5.14 24.30
N PRO A 300 -10.62 -6.21 23.60
CA PRO A 300 -10.29 -6.45 22.20
C PRO A 300 -10.73 -5.33 21.24
N ASP A 301 -11.67 -4.48 21.63
CA ASP A 301 -12.18 -3.36 20.85
C ASP A 301 -11.43 -2.03 21.08
N GLN A 302 -10.46 -2.01 22.01
CA GLN A 302 -9.63 -0.82 22.27
C GLN A 302 -8.45 -0.67 21.30
N PHE A 303 -8.22 -1.63 20.43
CA PHE A 303 -7.21 -1.62 19.38
C PHE A 303 -7.66 -2.46 18.19
N GLU A 304 -6.89 -2.51 17.13
CA GLU A 304 -7.16 -3.38 15.99
C GLU A 304 -5.90 -4.09 15.49
N PHE A 305 -6.03 -5.32 15.02
CA PHE A 305 -5.02 -5.94 14.18
C PHE A 305 -5.16 -5.43 12.74
N GLN A 306 -4.03 -5.16 12.09
CA GLN A 306 -4.03 -4.70 10.71
C GLN A 306 -3.26 -5.67 9.82
N MET A 307 -3.86 -6.03 8.68
CA MET A 307 -3.32 -7.01 7.75
C MET A 307 -3.50 -6.55 6.31
N LEU A 308 -2.69 -7.09 5.40
CA LEU A 308 -2.77 -6.74 3.99
C LEU A 308 -3.85 -7.56 3.27
N TYR A 309 -4.46 -6.95 2.27
CA TYR A 309 -5.44 -7.59 1.40
C TYR A 309 -4.85 -8.84 0.74
N GLY A 310 -5.63 -9.93 0.75
CA GLY A 310 -5.24 -11.21 0.16
C GLY A 310 -4.18 -12.02 0.92
N VAL A 311 -3.65 -11.50 2.04
CA VAL A 311 -2.63 -12.18 2.87
C VAL A 311 -3.26 -12.73 4.12
N ARG A 312 -3.08 -14.05 4.38
CA ARG A 312 -3.56 -14.75 5.59
C ARG A 312 -5.04 -14.48 5.90
N ARG A 313 -5.91 -14.66 4.91
CA ARG A 313 -7.37 -14.55 5.10
C ARG A 313 -7.92 -15.51 6.16
N ASP A 314 -7.28 -16.67 6.34
CA ASP A 314 -7.52 -17.61 7.43
C ASP A 314 -7.38 -16.92 8.79
N LEU A 315 -6.25 -16.28 9.01
CA LEU A 315 -5.92 -15.61 10.27
C LEU A 315 -6.81 -14.37 10.52
N GLN A 316 -7.16 -13.62 9.46
CA GLN A 316 -8.11 -12.50 9.57
C GLN A 316 -9.46 -12.98 10.14
N LYS A 317 -9.99 -14.08 9.60
CA LYS A 317 -11.26 -14.68 10.06
C LYS A 317 -11.18 -15.21 11.50
N THR A 318 -10.06 -15.86 11.84
CA THR A 318 -9.83 -16.35 13.20
C THR A 318 -9.82 -15.20 14.21
N LEU A 319 -9.11 -14.10 13.93
CA LEU A 319 -9.06 -12.93 14.82
C LEU A 319 -10.44 -12.30 15.02
N VAL A 320 -11.24 -12.19 13.96
CA VAL A 320 -12.63 -11.68 14.06
C VAL A 320 -13.49 -12.64 14.90
N ALA A 321 -13.38 -13.95 14.67
CA ALA A 321 -14.12 -14.96 15.45
C ALA A 321 -13.75 -14.94 16.93
N ASP A 322 -12.48 -14.61 17.25
CA ASP A 322 -11.98 -14.44 18.63
C ASP A 322 -12.36 -13.08 19.25
N GLY A 323 -13.17 -12.27 18.56
CA GLY A 323 -13.69 -10.99 19.06
C GLY A 323 -12.78 -9.78 18.86
N TYR A 324 -11.64 -9.92 18.19
CA TYR A 324 -10.75 -8.79 17.90
C TYR A 324 -11.23 -7.97 16.71
N ARG A 325 -10.98 -6.67 16.76
CA ARG A 325 -11.12 -5.81 15.58
C ARG A 325 -9.98 -6.08 14.60
N VAL A 326 -10.34 -6.22 13.34
CA VAL A 326 -9.38 -6.44 12.25
C VAL A 326 -9.63 -5.40 11.17
N ARG A 327 -8.55 -4.79 10.67
CA ARG A 327 -8.59 -3.90 9.50
C ARG A 327 -7.72 -4.46 8.40
N VAL A 328 -8.23 -4.45 7.18
CA VAL A 328 -7.49 -4.87 5.98
C VAL A 328 -7.10 -3.66 5.15
N TYR A 329 -5.79 -3.52 4.92
CA TYR A 329 -5.22 -2.53 4.02
C TYR A 329 -5.40 -3.00 2.58
N ILE A 330 -6.14 -2.24 1.78
CA ILE A 330 -6.52 -2.60 0.41
C ILE A 330 -5.89 -1.61 -0.56
N PRO A 331 -4.78 -1.98 -1.23
CA PRO A 331 -4.21 -1.18 -2.30
C PRO A 331 -4.98 -1.39 -3.60
N PHE A 332 -5.05 -0.33 -4.40
CA PHE A 332 -5.59 -0.35 -5.77
C PHE A 332 -4.85 0.68 -6.64
N GLY A 333 -4.99 0.58 -7.95
CA GLY A 333 -4.41 1.54 -8.88
C GLY A 333 -3.58 0.88 -9.98
N THR A 334 -3.18 1.66 -10.96
CA THR A 334 -2.40 1.20 -12.12
C THR A 334 -0.95 0.90 -11.79
N GLU A 335 -0.39 1.54 -10.75
CA GLU A 335 1.00 1.38 -10.31
C GLU A 335 1.20 0.18 -9.37
N TRP A 336 0.54 -0.92 -9.66
CA TRP A 336 0.52 -2.10 -8.78
C TRP A 336 1.80 -2.94 -8.83
N TYR A 337 2.59 -2.87 -9.90
CA TYR A 337 3.73 -3.77 -10.11
C TYR A 337 4.82 -3.67 -9.03
N PRO A 338 5.32 -2.49 -8.63
CA PRO A 338 6.30 -2.38 -7.56
C PRO A 338 5.77 -2.92 -6.22
N TYR A 339 4.52 -2.64 -5.90
CA TYR A 339 3.85 -3.17 -4.70
C TYR A 339 3.80 -4.70 -4.73
N PHE A 340 3.37 -5.28 -5.85
CA PHE A 340 3.28 -6.73 -6.06
C PHE A 340 4.63 -7.42 -5.90
N MET A 341 5.70 -6.87 -6.48
CA MET A 341 7.05 -7.41 -6.38
C MET A 341 7.57 -7.37 -4.94
N ARG A 342 7.26 -6.34 -4.15
CA ARG A 342 7.58 -6.30 -2.72
C ARG A 342 6.86 -7.43 -1.95
N ARG A 343 5.58 -7.70 -2.25
CA ARG A 343 4.85 -8.83 -1.63
C ARG A 343 5.43 -10.18 -1.96
N LEU A 344 5.95 -10.36 -3.18
CA LEU A 344 6.68 -11.57 -3.57
C LEU A 344 7.99 -11.73 -2.80
N ALA A 345 8.70 -10.64 -2.59
CA ALA A 345 10.00 -10.64 -1.90
C ALA A 345 9.88 -11.00 -0.41
N GLU A 346 8.72 -10.73 0.21
CA GLU A 346 8.54 -10.88 1.66
C GLU A 346 8.27 -12.31 2.15
N ARG A 347 7.60 -13.16 1.34
CA ARG A 347 7.16 -14.49 1.78
C ARG A 347 7.33 -15.58 0.72
N PRO A 348 7.96 -16.73 1.08
CA PRO A 348 8.04 -17.89 0.18
C PRO A 348 6.68 -18.43 -0.26
N ALA A 349 5.69 -18.45 0.64
CA ALA A 349 4.33 -18.92 0.34
C ALA A 349 3.63 -18.11 -0.78
N ASN A 350 3.90 -16.81 -0.89
CA ASN A 350 3.38 -15.97 -1.97
C ASN A 350 3.96 -16.38 -3.34
N ARG A 351 5.23 -16.82 -3.34
CA ARG A 351 5.94 -17.30 -4.54
C ARG A 351 5.36 -18.60 -5.05
N ILE A 352 5.11 -19.58 -4.16
CA ILE A 352 4.51 -20.89 -4.49
C ILE A 352 3.12 -20.70 -5.11
N PHE A 353 2.33 -19.79 -4.57
CA PHE A 353 1.00 -19.47 -5.11
C PHE A 353 1.09 -18.96 -6.55
N ILE A 354 2.02 -18.08 -6.86
CA ILE A 354 2.18 -17.52 -8.21
C ILE A 354 2.71 -18.56 -9.16
N ALA A 355 3.73 -19.35 -8.77
CA ALA A 355 4.23 -20.44 -9.57
C ALA A 355 3.10 -21.44 -9.92
N ARG A 356 2.32 -21.88 -8.95
CA ARG A 356 1.18 -22.79 -9.17
C ARG A 356 0.11 -22.24 -10.10
N ASN A 357 -0.17 -20.93 -10.05
CA ASN A 357 -1.16 -20.31 -10.93
C ASN A 357 -0.62 -20.06 -12.35
N PHE A 358 0.69 -19.92 -12.50
CA PHE A 358 1.34 -19.75 -13.79
C PHE A 358 1.35 -21.08 -14.60
N PHE A 359 1.48 -22.23 -13.93
CA PHE A 359 1.53 -23.54 -14.55
C PHE A 359 0.17 -24.28 -14.64
N ARG A 360 -0.91 -23.66 -14.16
CA ARG A 360 -2.27 -24.22 -14.25
C ARG A 360 -3.06 -23.67 -15.44
N GLN A 361 -2.39 -23.48 -16.59
CA GLN A 361 -3.07 -23.28 -17.88
C GLN A 361 -3.01 -24.55 -18.69
#